data_dbbc9311378e71e5772c1745582db588
#
_entry.id   dbbc9311378e71e5772c1745582db588
#
_cell.length_a   1.000
_cell.length_b   1.000
_cell.length_c   1.000
_cell.angle_alpha   90.00
_cell.angle_beta   90.00
_cell.angle_gamma   90.00
#
_symmetry.space_group_name_H-M   'P 1'
#
loop_
_entity.id
_entity.type
_entity.pdbx_description
1 polymer ?
#
loop_
_entity_poly.entity_id
_entity_poly.type
_entity_poly.pdbx_seq_one_letter_code
_entity_poly.pdbx_strand_id
1 'polypeptide(L)'
;MADLVINDSSVTVVLSAAERIESVHGDVSVPRSSVVGARQVPDGLAEVHGIRRRGTTFPGVVMVGSWRESGSVTFAACHGHRPAVVVDLAGQAYDRLIVTIDNPEETLQRLR
;
A
#
# COMPACT_ATOMS: atom_id res chain seq x y z
N MET A 1 9.24 -5.06 6.93
CA MET A 1 8.65 -4.01 6.07
C MET A 1 8.14 -4.67 4.79
N ALA A 2 7.01 -4.22 4.30
CA ALA A 2 6.40 -4.80 3.10
C ALA A 2 7.24 -4.56 1.85
N ASP A 3 6.97 -5.33 0.82
CA ASP A 3 7.58 -5.18 -0.48
C ASP A 3 6.51 -5.22 -1.57
N LEU A 4 6.80 -4.64 -2.73
CA LEU A 4 5.95 -4.73 -3.91
C LEU A 4 6.63 -5.63 -4.93
N VAL A 5 5.99 -6.76 -5.20
CA VAL A 5 6.45 -7.69 -6.23
C VAL A 5 5.61 -7.48 -7.48
N ILE A 6 6.25 -7.07 -8.57
CA ILE A 6 5.60 -6.71 -9.81
C ILE A 6 6.08 -7.67 -10.90
N ASN A 7 5.14 -8.30 -11.58
CA ASN A 7 5.42 -9.10 -12.77
C ASN A 7 4.47 -8.73 -13.90
N ASP A 8 4.49 -9.45 -15.01
CA ASP A 8 3.69 -9.12 -16.19
C ASP A 8 2.19 -9.21 -15.94
N SER A 9 1.75 -10.01 -14.98
CA SER A 9 0.33 -10.29 -14.75
C SER A 9 -0.21 -9.73 -13.43
N SER A 10 0.64 -9.44 -12.45
CA SER A 10 0.17 -9.06 -11.13
C SER A 10 1.08 -8.07 -10.41
N VAL A 11 0.48 -7.37 -9.43
CA VAL A 11 1.18 -6.54 -8.45
C VAL A 11 0.78 -7.06 -7.07
N THR A 12 1.76 -7.45 -6.26
CA THR A 12 1.52 -8.06 -4.95
C THR A 12 2.23 -7.26 -3.86
N VAL A 13 1.47 -6.90 -2.83
CA VAL A 13 2.04 -6.38 -1.58
C VAL A 13 2.36 -7.60 -0.71
N VAL A 14 3.65 -7.88 -0.54
CA VAL A 14 4.11 -9.00 0.28
C VAL A 14 4.41 -8.47 1.68
N LEU A 15 3.65 -8.95 2.65
CA LEU A 15 3.75 -8.50 4.04
C LEU A 15 4.74 -9.36 4.83
N SER A 16 5.46 -8.74 5.76
CA SER A 16 6.24 -9.46 6.76
C SER A 16 5.29 -10.17 7.75
N ALA A 17 5.83 -11.09 8.55
CA ALA A 17 5.02 -11.78 9.58
C ALA A 17 4.38 -10.79 10.56
N ALA A 18 5.13 -9.77 11.00
CA ALA A 18 4.61 -8.74 11.88
C ALA A 18 3.47 -7.95 11.22
N GLU A 19 3.64 -7.58 9.95
CA GLU A 19 2.62 -6.84 9.20
C GLU A 19 1.34 -7.64 8.97
N ARG A 20 1.45 -8.95 8.80
CA ARG A 20 0.27 -9.84 8.70
C ARG A 20 -0.57 -9.80 9.97
N ILE A 21 0.09 -9.77 11.13
CA ILE A 21 -0.58 -9.65 12.41
C ILE A 21 -1.16 -8.24 12.59
N GLU A 22 -0.37 -7.21 12.30
CA GLU A 22 -0.77 -5.81 12.45
C GLU A 22 -1.94 -5.43 11.54
N SER A 23 -1.95 -5.92 10.30
CA SER A 23 -3.02 -5.63 9.35
C SER A 23 -4.25 -6.49 9.52
N VAL A 24 -4.14 -7.61 10.23
CA VAL A 24 -5.17 -8.67 10.28
C VAL A 24 -5.51 -9.13 8.86
N HIS A 25 -4.48 -9.25 8.02
CA HIS A 25 -4.63 -9.56 6.59
C HIS A 25 -3.39 -10.32 6.09
N GLY A 26 -3.56 -11.05 5.00
CA GLY A 26 -2.44 -11.63 4.26
C GLY A 26 -1.96 -10.71 3.15
N ASP A 27 -1.11 -11.22 2.28
CA ASP A 27 -0.63 -10.49 1.12
C ASP A 27 -1.79 -10.02 0.24
N VAL A 28 -1.64 -8.84 -0.36
CA VAL A 28 -2.63 -8.27 -1.27
C VAL A 28 -2.09 -8.37 -2.68
N SER A 29 -2.79 -9.10 -3.55
CA SER A 29 -2.41 -9.25 -4.95
C SER A 29 -3.53 -8.76 -5.86
N VAL A 30 -3.17 -7.97 -6.87
CA VAL A 30 -4.12 -7.45 -7.86
C VAL A 30 -3.59 -7.71 -9.27
N PRO A 31 -4.47 -7.82 -10.29
CA PRO A 31 -4.03 -7.89 -11.67
C PRO A 31 -3.26 -6.61 -12.04
N ARG A 32 -2.16 -6.76 -12.77
CA ARG A 32 -1.41 -5.59 -13.24
C ARG A 32 -2.27 -4.66 -14.09
N SER A 33 -3.20 -5.22 -14.85
CA SER A 33 -4.13 -4.44 -15.67
C SER A 33 -5.08 -3.54 -14.87
N SER A 34 -5.22 -3.79 -13.56
CA SER A 34 -6.05 -2.95 -12.68
C SER A 34 -5.37 -1.65 -12.26
N VAL A 35 -4.06 -1.53 -12.48
CA VAL A 35 -3.30 -0.33 -12.12
C VAL A 35 -3.62 0.79 -13.09
N VAL A 36 -4.20 1.87 -12.59
CA VAL A 36 -4.56 3.04 -13.41
C VAL A 36 -3.63 4.22 -13.17
N GLY A 37 -2.79 4.17 -12.15
CA GLY A 37 -1.80 5.20 -11.87
C GLY A 37 -0.87 4.75 -10.76
N ALA A 38 0.33 5.33 -10.75
CA ALA A 38 1.31 5.09 -9.71
C ALA A 38 2.17 6.33 -9.54
N ARG A 39 2.52 6.65 -8.30
CA ARG A 39 3.37 7.79 -7.97
C ARG A 39 4.16 7.55 -6.71
N GLN A 40 5.26 8.25 -6.59
CA GLN A 40 6.06 8.30 -5.37
C GLN A 40 5.63 9.49 -4.53
N VAL A 41 5.57 9.29 -3.21
CA VAL A 41 5.29 10.35 -2.25
C VAL A 41 6.41 10.40 -1.21
N PRO A 42 6.73 11.59 -0.66
CA PRO A 42 7.84 11.71 0.31
C PRO A 42 7.52 11.12 1.68
N ASP A 43 6.25 11.01 2.04
CA ASP A 43 5.82 10.53 3.36
C ASP A 43 4.56 9.67 3.22
N GLY A 44 4.75 8.35 3.30
CA GLY A 44 3.65 7.39 3.16
C GLY A 44 2.60 7.53 4.25
N LEU A 45 3.01 7.81 5.48
CA LEU A 45 2.05 7.96 6.59
C LEU A 45 1.10 9.14 6.36
N ALA A 46 1.59 10.22 5.78
CA ALA A 46 0.78 11.41 5.49
C ALA A 46 -0.24 11.16 4.37
N GLU A 47 -0.02 10.16 3.54
CA GLU A 47 -0.92 9.83 2.42
C GLU A 47 -2.11 8.97 2.84
N VAL A 48 -2.06 8.35 4.02
CA VAL A 48 -3.14 7.50 4.51
C VAL A 48 -4.21 8.37 5.15
N HIS A 49 -5.41 8.37 4.57
CA HIS A 49 -6.53 9.18 5.03
C HIS A 49 -7.74 8.31 5.33
N GLY A 50 -8.65 8.87 6.12
CA GLY A 50 -9.93 8.25 6.39
C GLY A 50 -9.98 7.51 7.72
N ILE A 51 -10.99 6.65 7.85
CA ILE A 51 -11.26 5.90 9.06
C ILE A 51 -10.68 4.49 8.91
N ARG A 52 -9.93 4.07 9.92
CA ARG A 52 -9.38 2.72 9.96
C ARG A 52 -10.50 1.70 10.03
N ARG A 53 -10.52 0.77 9.09
CA ARG A 53 -11.44 -0.37 9.09
C ARG A 53 -10.84 -1.55 9.82
N ARG A 54 -9.58 -1.84 9.55
CA ARG A 54 -8.87 -3.00 10.09
C ARG A 54 -7.38 -2.71 10.07
N GLY A 55 -6.67 -3.07 11.13
CA GLY A 55 -5.23 -2.93 11.17
C GLY A 55 -4.72 -2.15 12.36
N THR A 56 -3.47 -1.74 12.29
CA THR A 56 -2.73 -1.11 13.37
C THR A 56 -2.28 0.29 12.97
N THR A 57 -2.50 1.25 13.85
CA THR A 57 -1.96 2.60 13.74
C THR A 57 -1.18 2.93 15.00
N PHE A 58 0.08 3.32 14.84
CA PHE A 58 0.89 3.90 15.89
C PHE A 58 1.42 5.23 15.38
N PRO A 59 0.97 6.39 15.93
CA PRO A 59 1.29 7.70 15.35
C PRO A 59 2.78 7.92 15.11
N GLY A 60 3.12 8.31 13.87
CA GLY A 60 4.51 8.56 13.46
C GLY A 60 5.35 7.31 13.25
N VAL A 61 4.84 6.12 13.51
CA VAL A 61 5.60 4.86 13.47
C VAL A 61 5.08 3.92 12.41
N VAL A 62 3.80 3.54 12.45
CA VAL A 62 3.26 2.53 11.56
C VAL A 62 1.78 2.74 11.29
N MET A 63 1.39 2.50 10.03
CA MET A 63 -0.01 2.35 9.62
C MET A 63 -0.08 1.15 8.68
N VAL A 64 -0.56 0.01 9.17
CA VAL A 64 -0.67 -1.23 8.40
C VAL A 64 -2.09 -1.75 8.52
N GLY A 65 -2.78 -1.87 7.37
CA GLY A 65 -4.16 -2.32 7.32
C GLY A 65 -4.98 -1.61 6.25
N SER A 66 -6.26 -1.41 6.52
CA SER A 66 -7.17 -0.78 5.55
C SER A 66 -7.91 0.41 6.16
N TRP A 67 -8.09 1.43 5.33
CA TRP A 67 -8.78 2.68 5.65
C TRP A 67 -9.86 2.98 4.62
N ARG A 68 -10.93 3.60 5.07
CA ARG A 68 -12.03 4.05 4.19
C ARG A 68 -12.21 5.56 4.28
N GLU A 69 -12.33 6.19 3.11
CA GLU A 69 -12.67 7.61 3.00
C GLU A 69 -13.57 7.82 1.80
N SER A 70 -14.76 8.38 2.02
CA SER A 70 -15.70 8.75 0.94
C SER A 70 -15.96 7.63 -0.07
N GLY A 71 -16.11 6.39 0.42
CA GLY A 71 -16.33 5.23 -0.45
C GLY A 71 -15.09 4.59 -1.04
N SER A 72 -13.94 5.24 -0.92
CA SER A 72 -12.65 4.68 -1.32
C SER A 72 -12.03 3.84 -0.22
N VAL A 73 -11.42 2.72 -0.58
CA VAL A 73 -10.75 1.82 0.37
C VAL A 73 -9.27 1.75 0.03
N THR A 74 -8.45 2.07 0.99
CA THR A 74 -6.99 2.04 0.86
C THR A 74 -6.40 0.93 1.71
N PHE A 75 -5.51 0.13 1.12
CA PHE A 75 -4.63 -0.75 1.88
C PHE A 75 -3.27 -0.07 2.03
N ALA A 76 -2.79 0.04 3.26
CA ALA A 76 -1.53 0.68 3.57
C ALA A 76 -0.61 -0.26 4.32
N ALA A 77 0.68 -0.18 4.00
CA ALA A 77 1.75 -0.82 4.76
C ALA A 77 2.89 0.20 4.87
N CYS A 78 2.71 1.18 5.76
CA CYS A 78 3.58 2.34 5.90
C CYS A 78 4.32 2.32 7.23
N HIS A 79 5.62 2.59 7.18
CA HIS A 79 6.50 2.60 8.34
C HIS A 79 7.32 3.89 8.38
N GLY A 80 7.14 4.69 9.43
CA GLY A 80 7.84 5.95 9.61
C GLY A 80 7.45 7.00 8.56
N HIS A 81 7.96 8.21 8.74
CA HIS A 81 7.81 9.29 7.77
C HIS A 81 8.83 9.12 6.65
N ARG A 82 8.58 8.19 5.76
CA ARG A 82 9.50 7.75 4.70
C ARG A 82 8.82 7.75 3.35
N PRO A 83 9.61 7.83 2.26
CA PRO A 83 9.05 7.73 0.91
C PRO A 83 8.29 6.42 0.71
N ALA A 84 7.21 6.53 -0.03
CA ALA A 84 6.34 5.40 -0.35
C ALA A 84 5.87 5.47 -1.80
N VAL A 85 5.36 4.34 -2.30
CA VAL A 85 4.70 4.27 -3.60
C VAL A 85 3.20 4.18 -3.37
N VAL A 86 2.46 5.00 -4.10
CA VAL A 86 1.00 4.99 -4.15
C VAL A 86 0.58 4.38 -5.47
N VAL A 87 -0.23 3.33 -5.41
CA VAL A 87 -0.77 2.63 -6.59
C VAL A 87 -2.27 2.80 -6.60
N ASP A 88 -2.81 3.45 -7.63
CA ASP A 88 -4.24 3.60 -7.81
C ASP A 88 -4.79 2.46 -8.67
N LEU A 89 -5.91 1.89 -8.25
CA LEU A 89 -6.51 0.70 -8.82
C LEU A 89 -7.93 0.95 -9.29
N ALA A 90 -8.40 0.15 -10.24
CA ALA A 90 -9.77 0.15 -10.70
C ALA A 90 -10.32 -1.29 -10.68
N GLY A 91 -11.59 -1.43 -10.25
CA GLY A 91 -12.30 -2.70 -10.26
C GLY A 91 -11.80 -3.73 -9.25
N GLN A 92 -11.15 -3.30 -8.18
CA GLN A 92 -10.63 -4.16 -7.14
C GLN A 92 -11.26 -3.85 -5.79
N ALA A 93 -11.04 -4.73 -4.80
CA ALA A 93 -11.52 -4.52 -3.43
C ALA A 93 -10.89 -3.29 -2.78
N TYR A 94 -9.66 -2.97 -3.17
CA TYR A 94 -8.99 -1.74 -2.77
C TYR A 94 -8.89 -0.79 -3.96
N ASP A 95 -9.09 0.49 -3.69
CA ASP A 95 -8.95 1.55 -4.70
C ASP A 95 -7.52 2.07 -4.76
N ARG A 96 -6.77 1.87 -3.69
CA ARG A 96 -5.40 2.39 -3.55
C ARG A 96 -4.56 1.50 -2.66
N LEU A 97 -3.29 1.38 -3.03
CA LEU A 97 -2.26 0.77 -2.19
C LEU A 97 -1.22 1.83 -1.86
N ILE A 98 -0.79 1.90 -0.61
CA ILE A 98 0.28 2.81 -0.17
C ILE A 98 1.30 1.98 0.60
N VAL A 99 2.53 1.88 0.08
CA VAL A 99 3.55 1.00 0.63
C VAL A 99 4.88 1.73 0.78
N THR A 100 5.43 1.73 1.99
CA THR A 100 6.80 2.19 2.23
C THR A 100 7.76 1.11 1.75
N ILE A 101 8.66 1.46 0.85
CA ILE A 101 9.65 0.54 0.27
C ILE A 101 11.02 1.22 0.17
N ASP A 102 12.09 0.41 0.14
CA ASP A 102 13.46 0.93 0.11
C ASP A 102 13.83 1.58 -1.22
N ASN A 103 13.30 1.08 -2.34
CA ASN A 103 13.62 1.55 -3.68
C ASN A 103 12.36 2.03 -4.41
N PRO A 104 11.74 3.16 -3.98
CA PRO A 104 10.47 3.60 -4.57
C PRO A 104 10.60 3.98 -6.04
N GLU A 105 11.71 4.57 -6.45
CA GLU A 105 11.92 4.98 -7.85
C GLU A 105 11.99 3.78 -8.79
N GLU A 106 12.73 2.75 -8.43
CA GLU A 106 12.84 1.53 -9.22
C GLU A 106 11.49 0.83 -9.33
N THR A 107 10.79 0.73 -8.21
CA THR A 107 9.45 0.14 -8.18
C THR A 107 8.47 0.90 -9.05
N LEU A 108 8.53 2.23 -9.00
CA LEU A 108 7.68 3.09 -9.82
C LEU A 108 7.91 2.85 -11.32
N GLN A 109 9.17 2.70 -11.73
CA GLN A 109 9.50 2.39 -13.12
C GLN A 109 8.91 1.07 -13.58
N ARG A 110 8.88 0.06 -12.72
CA ARG A 110 8.30 -1.24 -13.03
C ARG A 110 6.78 -1.19 -13.19
N LEU A 111 6.12 -0.23 -12.53
CA LEU A 111 4.68 -0.03 -12.60
C LEU A 111 4.23 0.74 -13.84
N ARG A 112 5.16 1.32 -14.54
CA ARG A 112 4.89 2.12 -15.75
C ARG A 112 4.98 1.32 -17.04
#